data_cdff05f0e6356e092ffb5cf06444d1c6
#
_entry.id   cdff05f0e6356e092ffb5cf06444d1c6
#
_cell.length_a   1.000
_cell.length_b   1.000
_cell.length_c   1.000
_cell.angle_alpha   90.00
_cell.angle_beta   90.00
_cell.angle_gamma   90.00
#
_symmetry.space_group_name_H-M   'P 1'
#
loop_
_entity.id
_entity.type
_entity.pdbx_description
1 polymer ?
#
loop_
_entity_poly.entity_id
_entity_poly.type
_entity_poly.pdbx_seq_one_letter_code
_entity_poly.pdbx_strand_id
1 'polypeptide(L)'
;MRGTETWLKTALVAREVVAARTMSFRFARPAEWSYRAGQSVDMTLLDPPETDEEGNLRAFTISSAPRENVIQITTRLRDTAFKRVLQQVPLGTEVRVEGPFGSFRLHNAARPAVLLAGGIGITPFRSILVETIGGGGLPYPVTLFHANRRPEDAAFGDELRELAQKDANLTFVPTMTGMAGSTEPWAGEEGHIDAQMLARHIATGASPIYYVAGPPGMVAALRAVLVTTAVDEDDIRTEEFSGY
;
A
#
# COMPACT_ATOMS: atom_id res chain seq x y z
N MET A 1 1.45 36.02 8.61
CA MET A 1 2.18 34.88 8.05
C MET A 1 1.22 34.16 7.15
N ARG A 2 1.41 34.14 5.82
CA ARG A 2 0.61 33.34 4.91
C ARG A 2 0.98 31.90 5.17
N GLY A 3 0.00 31.05 5.53
CA GLY A 3 0.21 29.62 5.63
C GLY A 3 0.77 29.13 4.30
N THR A 4 1.88 28.42 4.33
CA THR A 4 2.45 27.77 3.16
C THR A 4 1.40 26.81 2.63
N GLU A 5 0.83 27.12 1.48
CA GLU A 5 -0.04 26.19 0.75
C GLU A 5 0.77 24.93 0.51
N THR A 6 0.36 23.84 1.15
CA THR A 6 1.03 22.52 1.07
C THR A 6 0.58 21.73 -0.17
N TRP A 7 0.32 22.40 -1.27
CA TRP A 7 -0.08 21.77 -2.52
C TRP A 7 0.91 22.06 -3.64
N LEU A 8 0.96 21.18 -4.60
CA LEU A 8 1.75 21.32 -5.82
C LEU A 8 0.91 20.94 -7.04
N LYS A 9 1.26 21.50 -8.19
CA LYS A 9 0.84 20.96 -9.49
C LYS A 9 1.91 20.03 -10.01
N THR A 10 1.48 18.88 -10.52
CA THR A 10 2.38 17.91 -11.14
C THR A 10 1.71 17.24 -12.32
N ALA A 11 2.49 16.71 -13.24
CA ALA A 11 2.01 16.10 -14.47
C ALA A 11 2.11 14.56 -14.43
N LEU A 12 1.10 13.89 -15.00
CA LEU A 12 1.13 12.45 -15.25
C LEU A 12 2.23 12.11 -16.27
N VAL A 13 3.22 11.32 -15.87
CA VAL A 13 4.35 10.96 -16.72
C VAL A 13 4.32 9.50 -17.20
N ALA A 14 3.63 8.62 -16.46
CA ALA A 14 3.46 7.23 -16.85
C ALA A 14 2.23 6.61 -16.18
N ARG A 15 1.71 5.55 -16.78
CA ARG A 15 0.72 4.66 -16.16
C ARG A 15 0.95 3.23 -16.60
N GLU A 16 0.61 2.29 -15.74
CA GLU A 16 0.87 0.87 -15.94
C GLU A 16 -0.18 0.01 -15.25
N VAL A 17 -0.63 -1.06 -15.91
CA VAL A 17 -1.46 -2.09 -15.28
C VAL A 17 -0.52 -2.99 -14.45
N VAL A 18 -0.73 -3.05 -13.14
CA VAL A 18 0.13 -3.80 -12.20
C VAL A 18 -0.53 -5.05 -11.62
N ALA A 19 -1.83 -5.19 -11.79
CA ALA A 19 -2.61 -6.39 -11.48
C ALA A 19 -3.99 -6.31 -12.16
N ALA A 20 -4.77 -7.35 -12.10
CA ALA A 20 -6.14 -7.34 -12.62
C ALA A 20 -6.93 -6.16 -12.01
N ARG A 21 -7.48 -5.32 -12.89
CA ARG A 21 -8.23 -4.11 -12.50
C ARG A 21 -7.47 -3.18 -11.54
N THR A 22 -6.15 -3.11 -11.65
CA THR A 22 -5.31 -2.28 -10.77
C THR A 22 -4.24 -1.58 -11.61
N MET A 23 -4.16 -0.27 -11.48
CA MET A 23 -3.19 0.56 -12.20
C MET A 23 -2.37 1.41 -11.24
N SER A 24 -1.12 1.60 -11.62
CA SER A 24 -0.20 2.61 -11.08
C SER A 24 -0.16 3.82 -12.01
N PHE A 25 -0.14 5.00 -11.41
CA PHE A 25 0.00 6.28 -12.09
C PHE A 25 1.20 6.99 -11.49
N ARG A 26 2.15 7.39 -12.34
CA ARG A 26 3.37 8.08 -11.94
C ARG A 26 3.28 9.54 -12.35
N PHE A 27 3.56 10.41 -11.39
CA PHE A 27 3.59 11.86 -11.57
C PHE A 27 5.00 12.37 -11.34
N ALA A 28 5.37 13.44 -12.04
CA ALA A 28 6.66 14.09 -11.85
C ALA A 28 6.79 14.59 -10.40
N ARG A 29 7.90 14.32 -9.74
CA ARG A 29 8.15 14.86 -8.40
C ARG A 29 9.04 16.09 -8.49
N PRO A 30 8.58 17.29 -8.08
CA PRO A 30 9.42 18.46 -7.98
C PRO A 30 10.57 18.23 -6.97
N ALA A 31 11.75 18.76 -7.27
CA ALA A 31 12.95 18.53 -6.46
C ALA A 31 12.82 19.03 -5.01
N GLU A 32 12.06 20.11 -4.83
CA GLU A 32 11.80 20.75 -3.52
C GLU A 32 10.71 20.03 -2.71
N TRP A 33 9.95 19.11 -3.33
CA TRP A 33 8.90 18.40 -2.64
C TRP A 33 9.40 17.04 -2.14
N SER A 34 9.18 16.79 -0.86
CA SER A 34 9.65 15.57 -0.20
C SER A 34 8.55 14.93 0.63
N TYR A 35 8.60 13.62 0.78
CA TYR A 35 7.70 12.83 1.61
C TYR A 35 8.48 11.70 2.28
N ARG A 36 7.85 11.05 3.24
CA ARG A 36 8.36 9.82 3.87
C ARG A 36 7.55 8.63 3.37
N ALA A 37 8.21 7.50 3.21
CA ALA A 37 7.55 6.26 2.84
C ALA A 37 6.39 5.94 3.79
N GLY A 38 5.25 5.52 3.23
CA GLY A 38 4.01 5.25 3.95
C GLY A 38 3.06 6.44 4.09
N GLN A 39 3.42 7.63 3.60
CA GLN A 39 2.53 8.79 3.58
C GLN A 39 1.55 8.77 2.41
N SER A 40 0.52 9.58 2.51
CA SER A 40 -0.56 9.77 1.54
C SER A 40 -0.62 11.20 1.02
N VAL A 41 -1.37 11.38 -0.05
CA VAL A 41 -1.71 12.68 -0.65
C VAL A 41 -3.19 12.72 -1.00
N ASP A 42 -3.74 13.93 -1.03
CA ASP A 42 -5.00 14.23 -1.67
C ASP A 42 -4.72 14.69 -3.11
N MET A 43 -5.32 14.02 -4.07
CA MET A 43 -5.18 14.33 -5.49
C MET A 43 -6.47 14.88 -6.06
N THR A 44 -6.38 16.04 -6.70
CA THR A 44 -7.49 16.68 -7.40
C THR A 44 -7.24 16.68 -8.90
N LEU A 45 -8.18 16.14 -9.67
CA LEU A 45 -8.21 16.29 -11.13
C LEU A 45 -8.62 17.73 -11.45
N LEU A 46 -7.84 18.40 -12.31
CA LEU A 46 -8.12 19.77 -12.74
C LEU A 46 -9.02 19.72 -13.99
N ASP A 47 -10.15 20.42 -13.91
CA ASP A 47 -11.14 20.55 -14.99
C ASP A 47 -11.45 19.21 -15.70
N PRO A 48 -11.82 18.16 -14.96
CA PRO A 48 -12.06 16.85 -15.56
C PRO A 48 -13.28 16.88 -16.48
N PRO A 49 -13.31 16.10 -17.59
CA PRO A 49 -14.42 16.09 -18.54
C PRO A 49 -15.71 15.50 -17.94
N GLU A 50 -15.62 14.76 -16.85
CA GLU A 50 -16.76 14.26 -16.08
C GLU A 50 -16.46 14.26 -14.58
N THR A 51 -17.50 14.38 -13.76
CA THR A 51 -17.47 14.23 -12.31
C THR A 51 -18.70 13.46 -11.84
N ASP A 52 -18.64 12.89 -10.65
CA ASP A 52 -19.78 12.27 -9.96
C ASP A 52 -20.01 12.94 -8.59
N GLU A 53 -20.94 12.41 -7.80
CA GLU A 53 -21.26 12.93 -6.47
C GLU A 53 -20.06 12.92 -5.51
N GLU A 54 -19.10 12.05 -5.73
CA GLU A 54 -17.86 12.01 -4.95
C GLU A 54 -16.85 13.10 -5.34
N GLY A 55 -17.12 13.85 -6.43
CA GLY A 55 -16.29 14.95 -6.91
C GLY A 55 -14.97 14.50 -7.54
N ASN A 56 -14.05 15.46 -7.66
CA ASN A 56 -12.78 15.33 -8.38
C ASN A 56 -11.54 15.20 -7.46
N LEU A 57 -11.72 14.98 -6.15
CA LEU A 57 -10.65 14.80 -5.17
C LEU A 57 -10.69 13.38 -4.60
N ARG A 58 -9.51 12.74 -4.47
CA ARG A 58 -9.34 11.44 -3.77
C ARG A 58 -8.03 11.40 -3.00
N ALA A 59 -8.11 10.78 -1.83
CA ALA A 59 -6.93 10.43 -1.05
C ALA A 59 -6.27 9.17 -1.59
N PHE A 60 -4.93 9.18 -1.68
CA PHE A 60 -4.14 8.02 -2.09
C PHE A 60 -2.87 7.90 -1.25
N THR A 61 -2.54 6.68 -0.86
CA THR A 61 -1.20 6.40 -0.37
C THR A 61 -0.19 6.54 -1.51
N ILE A 62 0.96 7.14 -1.22
CA ILE A 62 2.08 7.21 -2.16
C ILE A 62 2.74 5.84 -2.18
N SER A 63 2.54 5.10 -3.27
CA SER A 63 3.08 3.75 -3.43
C SER A 63 4.54 3.72 -3.87
N SER A 64 5.09 4.82 -4.41
CA SER A 64 6.53 4.96 -4.63
C SER A 64 7.29 5.14 -3.32
N ALA A 65 8.53 4.71 -3.29
CA ALA A 65 9.49 5.10 -2.27
C ALA A 65 10.09 6.49 -2.57
N PRO A 66 10.48 7.29 -1.58
CA PRO A 66 11.12 8.59 -1.79
C PRO A 66 12.31 8.54 -2.75
N ARG A 67 13.10 7.48 -2.74
CA ARG A 67 14.25 7.26 -3.63
C ARG A 67 13.91 7.07 -5.10
N GLU A 68 12.67 6.67 -5.43
CA GLU A 68 12.25 6.45 -6.83
C GLU A 68 12.05 7.75 -7.62
N ASN A 69 12.12 8.89 -6.95
CA ASN A 69 12.05 10.23 -7.55
C ASN A 69 10.79 10.50 -8.38
N VAL A 70 9.70 9.85 -8.04
CA VAL A 70 8.36 10.05 -8.62
C VAL A 70 7.32 10.08 -7.50
N ILE A 71 6.14 10.61 -7.79
CA ILE A 71 4.95 10.41 -6.97
C ILE A 71 4.12 9.33 -7.66
N GLN A 72 4.11 8.12 -7.13
CA GLN A 72 3.29 7.05 -7.67
C GLN A 72 2.10 6.80 -6.76
N ILE A 73 0.92 6.77 -7.33
CA ILE A 73 -0.28 6.23 -6.70
C ILE A 73 -0.68 4.94 -7.41
N THR A 74 -1.23 4.00 -6.66
CA THR A 74 -1.73 2.74 -7.22
C THR A 74 -3.12 2.49 -6.68
N THR A 75 -4.07 2.20 -7.57
CA THR A 75 -5.47 2.06 -7.18
C THR A 75 -6.18 0.96 -7.96
N ARG A 76 -7.15 0.33 -7.30
CA ARG A 76 -8.10 -0.53 -8.01
C ARG A 76 -9.03 0.32 -8.86
N LEU A 77 -9.22 -0.14 -10.08
CA LEU A 77 -10.10 0.50 -11.04
C LEU A 77 -11.56 0.14 -10.71
N ARG A 78 -12.29 1.13 -10.23
CA ARG A 78 -13.74 1.11 -10.04
C ARG A 78 -14.40 1.98 -11.08
N ASP A 79 -15.66 1.77 -11.30
CA ASP A 79 -16.48 2.60 -12.19
C ASP A 79 -16.93 3.88 -11.48
N THR A 80 -15.97 4.77 -11.19
CA THR A 80 -16.20 6.14 -10.72
C THR A 80 -15.67 7.12 -11.75
N ALA A 81 -16.28 8.30 -11.87
CA ALA A 81 -15.85 9.33 -12.81
C ALA A 81 -14.36 9.66 -12.64
N PHE A 82 -13.89 9.85 -11.41
CA PHE A 82 -12.47 10.10 -11.12
C PHE A 82 -11.55 9.06 -11.74
N LYS A 83 -11.84 7.75 -11.54
CA LYS A 83 -10.98 6.66 -12.01
C LYS A 83 -11.07 6.46 -13.52
N ARG A 84 -12.23 6.66 -14.14
CA ARG A 84 -12.37 6.66 -15.61
C ARG A 84 -11.55 7.77 -16.24
N VAL A 85 -11.67 8.99 -15.72
CA VAL A 85 -10.89 10.14 -16.21
C VAL A 85 -9.40 9.88 -16.07
N LEU A 86 -8.94 9.49 -14.87
CA LEU A 86 -7.51 9.25 -14.61
C LEU A 86 -6.89 8.19 -15.54
N GLN A 87 -7.67 7.17 -15.92
CA GLN A 87 -7.23 6.15 -16.88
C GLN A 87 -7.06 6.68 -18.30
N GLN A 88 -7.80 7.71 -18.69
CA GLN A 88 -7.93 8.15 -20.10
C GLN A 88 -7.17 9.44 -20.40
N VAL A 89 -6.92 10.30 -19.39
CA VAL A 89 -6.21 11.56 -19.62
C VAL A 89 -4.85 11.36 -20.29
N PRO A 90 -4.45 12.22 -21.23
CA PRO A 90 -3.13 12.14 -21.86
C PRO A 90 -1.98 12.22 -20.84
N LEU A 91 -0.84 11.62 -21.17
CA LEU A 91 0.41 11.93 -20.45
C LEU A 91 0.69 13.44 -20.57
N GLY A 92 1.22 14.03 -19.52
CA GLY A 92 1.39 15.48 -19.40
C GLY A 92 0.20 16.21 -18.76
N THR A 93 -0.96 15.52 -18.56
CA THR A 93 -2.08 16.14 -17.84
C THR A 93 -1.68 16.49 -16.42
N GLU A 94 -1.92 17.74 -16.04
CA GLU A 94 -1.64 18.25 -14.70
C GLU A 94 -2.75 17.86 -13.71
N VAL A 95 -2.31 17.56 -12.50
CA VAL A 95 -3.16 17.35 -11.32
C VAL A 95 -2.67 18.24 -10.18
N ARG A 96 -3.55 18.54 -9.23
CA ARG A 96 -3.17 19.15 -7.96
C ARG A 96 -2.96 18.05 -6.93
N VAL A 97 -1.88 18.14 -6.18
CA VAL A 97 -1.54 17.22 -5.09
C VAL A 97 -1.34 18.01 -3.82
N GLU A 98 -2.04 17.65 -2.76
CA GLU A 98 -1.93 18.20 -1.42
C GLU A 98 -1.33 17.15 -0.49
N GLY A 99 -0.47 17.57 0.42
CA GLY A 99 0.24 16.69 1.35
C GLY A 99 1.75 16.97 1.41
N PRO A 100 2.55 16.02 1.90
CA PRO A 100 2.17 14.65 2.29
C PRO A 100 1.49 14.59 3.66
N PHE A 101 0.58 13.63 3.84
CA PHE A 101 -0.16 13.39 5.07
C PHE A 101 0.19 12.03 5.69
N GLY A 102 -0.17 11.85 6.96
CA GLY A 102 -0.06 10.57 7.65
C GLY A 102 1.31 10.29 8.27
N SER A 103 1.30 9.29 9.15
CA SER A 103 2.48 8.86 9.92
C SER A 103 2.67 7.33 9.92
N PHE A 104 2.05 6.63 8.99
CA PHE A 104 2.12 5.17 8.89
C PHE A 104 3.52 4.75 8.42
N ARG A 105 4.36 4.34 9.36
CA ARG A 105 5.79 4.00 9.13
C ARG A 105 6.28 2.97 10.14
N LEU A 106 7.35 2.26 9.79
CA LEU A 106 8.00 1.34 10.72
C LEU A 106 8.48 2.09 11.98
N HIS A 107 8.45 1.38 13.10
CA HIS A 107 8.95 1.87 14.38
C HIS A 107 10.50 1.85 14.43
N ASN A 108 11.05 2.49 15.42
CA ASN A 108 12.51 2.54 15.66
C ASN A 108 12.96 1.55 16.76
N ALA A 109 12.03 0.81 17.40
CA ALA A 109 12.37 -0.17 18.41
C ALA A 109 13.06 -1.40 17.76
N ALA A 110 13.98 -2.04 18.46
CA ALA A 110 14.62 -3.28 18.03
C ALA A 110 13.70 -4.50 18.25
N ARG A 111 12.49 -4.45 17.68
CA ARG A 111 11.45 -5.48 17.73
C ARG A 111 11.05 -5.88 16.32
N PRO A 112 10.65 -7.12 16.05
CA PRO A 112 10.13 -7.50 14.74
C PRO A 112 8.90 -6.69 14.36
N ALA A 113 8.63 -6.58 13.06
CA ALA A 113 7.37 -6.03 12.55
C ALA A 113 6.60 -7.09 11.76
N VAL A 114 5.27 -7.06 11.89
CA VAL A 114 4.35 -7.86 11.08
C VAL A 114 3.45 -6.93 10.29
N LEU A 115 3.51 -7.02 8.98
CA LEU A 115 2.76 -6.19 8.05
C LEU A 115 1.63 -7.03 7.45
N LEU A 116 0.38 -6.61 7.63
CA LEU A 116 -0.82 -7.32 7.19
C LEU A 116 -1.53 -6.48 6.14
N ALA A 117 -1.37 -6.85 4.88
CA ALA A 117 -1.92 -6.12 3.74
C ALA A 117 -3.12 -6.84 3.12
N GLY A 118 -4.20 -6.11 2.83
CA GLY A 118 -5.32 -6.57 2.03
C GLY A 118 -5.42 -5.86 0.68
N GLY A 119 -5.25 -6.60 -0.41
CA GLY A 119 -5.35 -6.06 -1.76
C GLY A 119 -4.48 -4.82 -1.96
N ILE A 120 -5.11 -3.67 -2.28
CA ILE A 120 -4.37 -2.42 -2.52
C ILE A 120 -3.79 -1.79 -1.23
N GLY A 121 -4.15 -2.27 -0.05
CA GLY A 121 -3.50 -1.92 1.22
C GLY A 121 -2.01 -2.27 1.27
N ILE A 122 -1.48 -2.91 0.24
CA ILE A 122 -0.05 -3.13 0.03
C ILE A 122 0.73 -1.83 -0.24
N THR A 123 0.07 -0.76 -0.70
CA THR A 123 0.73 0.45 -1.18
C THR A 123 1.64 1.14 -0.16
N PRO A 124 1.27 1.35 1.12
CA PRO A 124 2.19 1.91 2.11
C PRO A 124 3.35 0.97 2.39
N PHE A 125 3.13 -0.33 2.43
CA PHE A 125 4.18 -1.30 2.71
C PHE A 125 5.18 -1.41 1.57
N ARG A 126 4.73 -1.35 0.30
CA ARG A 126 5.63 -1.26 -0.84
C ARG A 126 6.56 -0.06 -0.72
N SER A 127 5.99 1.14 -0.49
CA SER A 127 6.76 2.37 -0.32
C SER A 127 7.80 2.23 0.80
N ILE A 128 7.40 1.72 1.95
CA ILE A 128 8.27 1.52 3.13
C ILE A 128 9.39 0.50 2.85
N LEU A 129 9.06 -0.65 2.27
CA LEU A 129 10.03 -1.72 2.03
C LEU A 129 11.06 -1.33 0.96
N VAL A 130 10.61 -0.74 -0.16
CA VAL A 130 11.52 -0.25 -1.22
C VAL A 130 12.47 0.82 -0.67
N GLU A 131 11.97 1.76 0.15
CA GLU A 131 12.80 2.80 0.75
C GLU A 131 13.81 2.22 1.73
N THR A 132 13.36 1.35 2.65
CA THR A 132 14.21 0.83 3.73
C THR A 132 15.27 -0.12 3.20
N ILE A 133 14.87 -1.10 2.36
CA ILE A 133 15.80 -2.10 1.80
C ILE A 133 16.83 -1.42 0.89
N GLY A 134 16.37 -0.52 0.02
CA GLY A 134 17.30 0.25 -0.81
C GLY A 134 18.14 1.27 -0.04
N GLY A 135 17.81 1.59 1.22
CA GLY A 135 18.54 2.49 2.11
C GLY A 135 19.58 1.83 3.00
N GLY A 136 19.77 0.52 2.88
CA GLY A 136 20.76 -0.22 3.69
C GLY A 136 20.22 -1.47 4.35
N GLY A 137 18.95 -1.82 4.09
CA GLY A 137 18.32 -3.02 4.61
C GLY A 137 17.38 -2.79 5.79
N LEU A 138 16.59 -3.81 6.09
CA LEU A 138 15.67 -3.80 7.23
C LEU A 138 16.46 -3.93 8.55
N PRO A 139 16.17 -3.06 9.53
CA PRO A 139 16.92 -3.04 10.80
C PRO A 139 16.57 -4.21 11.75
N TYR A 140 15.51 -4.95 11.45
CA TYR A 140 15.00 -6.08 12.24
C TYR A 140 14.12 -6.98 11.34
N PRO A 141 13.77 -8.20 11.78
CA PRO A 141 12.89 -9.09 11.02
C PRO A 141 11.52 -8.46 10.75
N VAL A 142 11.09 -8.55 9.49
CA VAL A 142 9.79 -8.09 9.01
C VAL A 142 9.10 -9.25 8.31
N THR A 143 7.87 -9.57 8.71
CA THR A 143 7.03 -10.53 8.00
C THR A 143 5.87 -9.79 7.35
N LEU A 144 5.80 -9.84 6.02
CA LEU A 144 4.72 -9.26 5.23
C LEU A 144 3.73 -10.32 4.77
N PHE A 145 2.50 -10.26 5.27
CA PHE A 145 1.38 -11.01 4.72
C PHE A 145 0.62 -10.14 3.71
N HIS A 146 0.34 -10.68 2.53
CA HIS A 146 -0.42 -9.99 1.50
C HIS A 146 -1.59 -10.84 1.02
N ALA A 147 -2.79 -10.55 1.53
CA ALA A 147 -4.01 -11.25 1.16
C ALA A 147 -4.64 -10.66 -0.11
N ASN A 148 -4.86 -11.50 -1.09
CA ASN A 148 -5.59 -11.20 -2.32
C ASN A 148 -6.63 -12.28 -2.60
N ARG A 149 -7.52 -12.05 -3.57
CA ARG A 149 -8.47 -13.10 -3.97
C ARG A 149 -7.75 -14.17 -4.79
N ARG A 150 -6.93 -13.76 -5.75
CA ARG A 150 -6.22 -14.62 -6.71
C ARG A 150 -4.84 -14.02 -7.00
N PRO A 151 -3.89 -14.79 -7.51
CA PRO A 151 -2.55 -14.29 -7.87
C PRO A 151 -2.58 -13.09 -8.82
N GLU A 152 -3.44 -13.13 -9.86
CA GLU A 152 -3.61 -12.05 -10.82
C GLU A 152 -4.17 -10.75 -10.23
N ASP A 153 -4.74 -10.80 -9.02
CA ASP A 153 -5.22 -9.61 -8.30
C ASP A 153 -4.14 -8.96 -7.41
N ALA A 154 -2.98 -9.61 -7.27
CA ALA A 154 -1.91 -9.20 -6.34
C ALA A 154 -0.97 -8.17 -6.97
N ALA A 155 -1.20 -6.88 -6.70
CA ALA A 155 -0.28 -5.84 -7.11
C ALA A 155 1.09 -6.01 -6.45
N PHE A 156 2.17 -5.77 -7.21
CA PHE A 156 3.56 -5.82 -6.76
C PHE A 156 4.06 -7.18 -6.26
N GLY A 157 3.35 -8.28 -6.56
CA GLY A 157 3.69 -9.60 -6.04
C GLY A 157 5.13 -10.04 -6.37
N ASP A 158 5.57 -9.87 -7.62
CA ASP A 158 6.93 -10.23 -8.06
C ASP A 158 7.98 -9.31 -7.45
N GLU A 159 7.75 -8.00 -7.45
CA GLU A 159 8.64 -7.02 -6.80
C GLU A 159 8.86 -7.35 -5.32
N LEU A 160 7.81 -7.72 -4.60
CA LEU A 160 7.89 -8.09 -3.18
C LEU A 160 8.65 -9.40 -2.96
N ARG A 161 8.52 -10.37 -3.87
CA ARG A 161 9.35 -11.59 -3.86
C ARG A 161 10.83 -11.27 -4.09
N GLU A 162 11.12 -10.39 -5.04
CA GLU A 162 12.50 -9.95 -5.28
C GLU A 162 13.08 -9.19 -4.08
N LEU A 163 12.30 -8.34 -3.41
CA LEU A 163 12.73 -7.65 -2.19
C LEU A 163 13.06 -8.66 -1.08
N ALA A 164 12.23 -9.69 -0.90
CA ALA A 164 12.49 -10.75 0.08
C ALA A 164 13.73 -11.62 -0.24
N GLN A 165 14.10 -11.70 -1.51
CA GLN A 165 15.37 -12.34 -1.90
C GLN A 165 16.59 -11.44 -1.66
N LYS A 166 16.40 -10.11 -1.68
CA LYS A 166 17.48 -9.12 -1.50
C LYS A 166 17.81 -8.85 -0.03
N ASP A 167 16.84 -9.04 0.87
CA ASP A 167 16.99 -8.75 2.30
C ASP A 167 16.52 -9.93 3.16
N ALA A 168 17.45 -10.57 3.85
CA ALA A 168 17.19 -11.74 4.69
C ALA A 168 16.27 -11.44 5.89
N ASN A 169 16.09 -10.17 6.26
CA ASN A 169 15.15 -9.77 7.28
C ASN A 169 13.71 -9.65 6.76
N LEU A 170 13.44 -9.80 5.45
CA LEU A 170 12.08 -9.79 4.91
C LEU A 170 11.59 -11.21 4.63
N THR A 171 10.51 -11.59 5.29
CA THR A 171 9.71 -12.76 4.94
C THR A 171 8.43 -12.32 4.24
N PHE A 172 8.20 -12.76 2.99
CA PHE A 172 6.99 -12.43 2.24
C PHE A 172 6.05 -13.64 2.18
N VAL A 173 4.84 -13.48 2.69
CA VAL A 173 3.80 -14.53 2.81
C VAL A 173 2.54 -14.06 2.05
N PRO A 174 2.46 -14.27 0.74
CA PRO A 174 1.22 -14.02 0.01
C PRO A 174 0.20 -15.13 0.29
N THR A 175 -1.09 -14.75 0.44
CA THR A 175 -2.20 -15.69 0.63
C THR A 175 -3.36 -15.38 -0.31
N MET A 176 -4.01 -16.44 -0.83
CA MET A 176 -5.13 -16.32 -1.76
C MET A 176 -6.43 -16.77 -1.12
N THR A 177 -7.45 -15.90 -1.14
CA THR A 177 -8.73 -16.14 -0.44
C THR A 177 -9.83 -16.69 -1.34
N GLY A 178 -9.63 -16.79 -2.66
CA GLY A 178 -10.68 -17.19 -3.58
C GLY A 178 -10.14 -17.65 -4.94
N MET A 179 -9.50 -18.81 -4.96
CA MET A 179 -8.88 -19.38 -6.16
C MET A 179 -9.86 -19.80 -7.27
N ALA A 180 -11.15 -19.85 -6.97
CA ALA A 180 -12.17 -20.19 -7.99
C ALA A 180 -12.12 -19.17 -9.16
N GLY A 181 -11.87 -19.67 -10.36
CA GLY A 181 -11.74 -18.85 -11.58
C GLY A 181 -10.39 -18.16 -11.72
N SER A 182 -9.36 -18.52 -10.93
CA SER A 182 -7.99 -18.10 -11.20
C SER A 182 -7.48 -18.71 -12.50
N THR A 183 -6.74 -17.92 -13.25
CA THR A 183 -6.02 -18.37 -14.47
C THR A 183 -4.59 -18.79 -14.15
N GLU A 184 -4.11 -18.52 -12.93
CA GLU A 184 -2.76 -18.82 -12.50
C GLU A 184 -2.76 -19.92 -11.42
N PRO A 185 -1.78 -20.86 -11.45
CA PRO A 185 -1.62 -21.84 -10.40
C PRO A 185 -1.15 -21.18 -9.09
N TRP A 186 -1.51 -21.76 -7.97
CA TRP A 186 -1.11 -21.29 -6.66
C TRP A 186 -0.65 -22.47 -5.78
N ALA A 187 0.46 -22.29 -5.08
CA ALA A 187 1.03 -23.28 -4.16
C ALA A 187 1.48 -22.66 -2.82
N GLY A 188 1.02 -21.41 -2.54
CA GLY A 188 1.29 -20.70 -1.29
C GLY A 188 0.16 -20.87 -0.27
N GLU A 189 0.12 -19.96 0.71
CA GLU A 189 -0.94 -19.91 1.71
C GLU A 189 -2.31 -19.67 1.06
N GLU A 190 -3.34 -20.31 1.58
CA GLU A 190 -4.72 -20.13 1.17
C GLU A 190 -5.60 -19.70 2.35
N GLY A 191 -6.64 -18.92 2.06
CA GLY A 191 -7.59 -18.42 3.03
C GLY A 191 -7.25 -17.02 3.55
N HIS A 192 -8.09 -16.58 4.49
CA HIS A 192 -7.90 -15.32 5.19
C HIS A 192 -6.75 -15.43 6.20
N ILE A 193 -6.03 -14.32 6.40
CA ILE A 193 -5.04 -14.24 7.48
C ILE A 193 -5.77 -14.45 8.82
N ASP A 194 -5.41 -15.48 9.54
CA ASP A 194 -5.95 -15.84 10.85
C ASP A 194 -4.82 -16.15 11.87
N ALA A 195 -5.20 -16.43 13.11
CA ALA A 195 -4.25 -16.72 14.17
C ALA A 195 -3.36 -17.94 13.86
N GLN A 196 -3.86 -18.94 13.14
CA GLN A 196 -3.09 -20.13 12.79
C GLN A 196 -2.05 -19.80 11.72
N MET A 197 -2.43 -19.04 10.70
CA MET A 197 -1.50 -18.57 9.68
C MET A 197 -0.40 -17.69 10.29
N LEU A 198 -0.76 -16.77 11.17
CA LEU A 198 0.22 -15.95 11.89
C LEU A 198 1.20 -16.82 12.70
N ALA A 199 0.68 -17.79 13.44
CA ALA A 199 1.51 -18.69 14.26
C ALA A 199 2.48 -19.58 13.45
N ARG A 200 2.16 -19.87 12.19
CA ARG A 200 3.09 -20.63 11.30
C ARG A 200 4.31 -19.82 10.86
N HIS A 201 4.17 -18.50 10.78
CA HIS A 201 5.19 -17.63 10.16
C HIS A 201 5.87 -16.68 11.16
N ILE A 202 5.31 -16.51 12.36
CA ILE A 202 5.89 -15.65 13.39
C ILE A 202 6.56 -16.52 14.45
N ALA A 203 7.82 -16.21 14.75
CA ALA A 203 8.58 -16.99 15.73
C ALA A 203 7.92 -16.99 17.11
N THR A 204 7.86 -18.14 17.74
CA THR A 204 7.32 -18.29 19.11
C THR A 204 8.10 -17.40 20.08
N GLY A 205 7.40 -16.65 20.92
CA GLY A 205 7.99 -15.71 21.89
C GLY A 205 8.41 -14.36 21.27
N ALA A 206 8.29 -14.17 19.97
CA ALA A 206 8.45 -12.85 19.36
C ALA A 206 7.35 -11.90 19.87
N SER A 207 7.71 -10.64 20.05
CA SER A 207 6.78 -9.57 20.44
C SER A 207 6.79 -8.49 19.34
N PRO A 208 6.23 -8.78 18.17
CA PRO A 208 6.26 -7.85 17.04
C PRO A 208 5.30 -6.68 17.23
N ILE A 209 5.56 -5.60 16.48
CA ILE A 209 4.59 -4.53 16.27
C ILE A 209 3.85 -4.83 14.94
N TYR A 210 2.52 -4.78 15.00
CA TYR A 210 1.67 -5.11 13.88
C TYR A 210 1.21 -3.86 13.13
N TYR A 211 1.18 -3.97 11.82
CA TYR A 211 0.70 -2.95 10.89
C TYR A 211 -0.36 -3.56 10.00
N VAL A 212 -1.55 -3.03 10.02
CA VAL A 212 -2.68 -3.56 9.24
C VAL A 212 -3.15 -2.49 8.27
N ALA A 213 -3.15 -2.80 6.97
CA ALA A 213 -3.61 -1.88 5.95
C ALA A 213 -4.49 -2.60 4.92
N GLY A 214 -5.68 -2.06 4.67
CA GLY A 214 -6.62 -2.67 3.73
C GLY A 214 -8.07 -2.22 3.90
N PRO A 215 -9.04 -2.99 3.37
CA PRO A 215 -10.45 -2.70 3.53
C PRO A 215 -10.87 -2.63 5.00
N PRO A 216 -11.79 -1.72 5.40
CA PRO A 216 -12.20 -1.55 6.79
C PRO A 216 -12.62 -2.85 7.47
N GLY A 217 -13.40 -3.71 6.79
CA GLY A 217 -13.82 -5.00 7.34
C GLY A 217 -12.66 -5.96 7.60
N MET A 218 -11.60 -5.95 6.77
CA MET A 218 -10.40 -6.75 7.02
C MET A 218 -9.59 -6.19 8.19
N VAL A 219 -9.42 -4.86 8.25
CA VAL A 219 -8.70 -4.20 9.35
C VAL A 219 -9.36 -4.51 10.69
N ALA A 220 -10.68 -4.37 10.78
CA ALA A 220 -11.45 -4.70 11.98
C ALA A 220 -11.31 -6.19 12.37
N ALA A 221 -11.41 -7.11 11.41
CA ALA A 221 -11.29 -8.55 11.66
C ALA A 221 -9.88 -8.92 12.15
N LEU A 222 -8.83 -8.41 11.49
CA LEU A 222 -7.45 -8.68 11.91
C LEU A 222 -7.11 -8.07 13.26
N ARG A 223 -7.59 -6.85 13.56
CA ARG A 223 -7.45 -6.28 14.90
C ARG A 223 -8.10 -7.18 15.96
N ALA A 224 -9.30 -7.69 15.71
CA ALA A 224 -9.96 -8.62 16.63
C ALA A 224 -9.15 -9.91 16.83
N VAL A 225 -8.59 -10.50 15.75
CA VAL A 225 -7.70 -11.67 15.84
C VAL A 225 -6.49 -11.35 16.72
N LEU A 226 -5.81 -10.23 16.50
CA LEU A 226 -4.62 -9.85 17.26
C LEU A 226 -4.93 -9.64 18.75
N VAL A 227 -6.00 -8.93 19.07
CA VAL A 227 -6.43 -8.71 20.47
C VAL A 227 -6.79 -10.04 21.16
N THR A 228 -7.49 -10.96 20.46
CA THR A 228 -7.85 -12.28 21.04
C THR A 228 -6.62 -13.17 21.24
N THR A 229 -5.51 -12.92 20.55
CA THR A 229 -4.23 -13.60 20.74
C THR A 229 -3.29 -12.86 21.71
N ALA A 230 -3.84 -11.97 22.54
CA ALA A 230 -3.16 -11.21 23.58
C ALA A 230 -2.06 -10.25 23.06
N VAL A 231 -2.20 -9.74 21.85
CA VAL A 231 -1.38 -8.62 21.35
C VAL A 231 -1.88 -7.35 22.02
N ASP A 232 -0.95 -6.54 22.58
CA ASP A 232 -1.28 -5.23 23.13
C ASP A 232 -1.81 -4.29 22.03
N GLU A 233 -2.89 -3.58 22.32
CA GLU A 233 -3.47 -2.65 21.36
C GLU A 233 -2.52 -1.52 20.95
N ASP A 234 -1.62 -1.10 21.82
CA ASP A 234 -0.57 -0.11 21.53
C ASP A 234 0.47 -0.63 20.50
N ASP A 235 0.54 -1.93 20.31
CA ASP A 235 1.37 -2.58 19.30
C ASP A 235 0.64 -2.79 17.95
N ILE A 236 -0.61 -2.35 17.81
CA ILE A 236 -1.40 -2.49 16.59
C ILE A 236 -1.61 -1.13 15.93
N ARG A 237 -1.06 -0.95 14.75
CA ARG A 237 -1.21 0.26 13.92
C ARG A 237 -2.04 -0.05 12.69
N THR A 238 -3.03 0.76 12.41
CA THR A 238 -3.99 0.49 11.33
C THR A 238 -4.09 1.65 10.34
N GLU A 239 -4.33 1.32 9.08
CA GLU A 239 -4.71 2.26 8.02
C GLU A 239 -5.83 1.64 7.19
N GLU A 240 -6.96 2.34 7.12
CA GLU A 240 -8.14 1.87 6.40
C GLU A 240 -8.26 2.57 5.05
N PHE A 241 -8.52 1.77 4.02
CA PHE A 241 -8.77 2.26 2.68
C PHE A 241 -10.27 2.17 2.38
N SER A 242 -10.94 3.30 2.39
CA SER A 242 -12.33 3.40 1.93
C SER A 242 -12.36 3.43 0.39
N GLY A 243 -13.39 2.84 -0.22
CA GLY A 243 -13.54 2.91 -1.66
C GLY A 243 -13.05 1.67 -2.45
N TYR A 244 -13.17 0.48 -1.83
CA TYR A 244 -12.98 -0.83 -2.51
C TYR A 244 -14.18 -1.28 -3.31
#